data_7451254af8d5dd8aefc661ed86c24159
#
_entry.id   7451254af8d5dd8aefc661ed86c24159
#
_cell.length_a   1.000
_cell.length_b   1.000
_cell.length_c   1.000
_cell.angle_alpha   90.00
_cell.angle_beta   90.00
_cell.angle_gamma   90.00
#
_symmetry.space_group_name_H-M   'P 1'
#
loop_
_entity.id
_entity.type
_entity.pdbx_description
1 polymer ?
#
loop_
_entity_poly.entity_id
_entity_poly.type
_entity_poly.pdbx_seq_one_letter_code
_entity_poly.pdbx_strand_id
1 'polypeptide(L)'
;MANDFKMVTYENVGTSAVTLYTAPASKTTIVLGCDIANITAGTVEVDVEVTDNSASRTVMLVKAAPIPTGTSLKVIEGQKLILETSDALKVTSDTSTSLDVVLSILEDV
;
A
#
# COMPACT_ATOMS: atom_id res chain seq x y z
N MET A 1 18.59 -19.38 3.61
CA MET A 1 17.93 -18.09 3.49
C MET A 1 17.42 -17.91 2.07
N ALA A 2 16.19 -17.64 1.90
CA ALA A 2 15.58 -17.52 0.58
C ALA A 2 14.78 -16.23 0.49
N ASN A 3 14.90 -15.56 -0.64
CA ASN A 3 14.08 -14.39 -0.94
C ASN A 3 12.80 -14.85 -1.62
N ASP A 4 11.67 -14.34 -1.15
CA ASP A 4 10.37 -14.69 -1.69
C ASP A 4 9.76 -13.48 -2.38
N PHE A 5 9.50 -13.62 -3.67
CA PHE A 5 8.70 -12.65 -4.41
C PHE A 5 7.23 -12.99 -4.22
N LYS A 6 6.43 -12.01 -3.83
CA LYS A 6 5.01 -12.22 -3.55
C LYS A 6 4.18 -11.09 -4.12
N MET A 7 2.94 -11.41 -4.42
CA MET A 7 1.91 -10.43 -4.76
C MET A 7 0.92 -10.37 -3.60
N VAL A 8 0.58 -9.16 -3.17
CA VAL A 8 -0.45 -8.92 -2.16
C VAL A 8 -1.54 -8.07 -2.81
N THR A 9 -2.77 -8.48 -2.63
CA THR A 9 -3.90 -7.75 -3.21
C THR A 9 -4.90 -7.39 -2.13
N TYR A 10 -5.66 -6.34 -2.40
CA TYR A 10 -6.78 -5.94 -1.57
C TYR A 10 -7.86 -5.36 -2.49
N GLU A 11 -9.09 -5.80 -2.31
CA GLU A 11 -10.19 -5.32 -3.13
C GLU A 11 -11.14 -4.45 -2.33
N ASN A 12 -11.81 -3.54 -3.01
CA ASN A 12 -12.92 -2.77 -2.45
C ASN A 12 -12.52 -1.96 -1.21
N VAL A 13 -11.40 -1.24 -1.31
CA VAL A 13 -10.99 -0.33 -0.23
C VAL A 13 -12.06 0.73 -0.04
N GLY A 14 -12.39 0.99 1.20
CA GLY A 14 -13.40 1.96 1.58
C GLY A 14 -12.85 3.08 2.42
N THR A 15 -13.72 3.69 3.23
CA THR A 15 -13.41 4.89 4.00
C THR A 15 -12.72 4.60 5.33
N SER A 16 -12.52 3.34 5.67
CA SER A 16 -11.73 2.95 6.83
C SER A 16 -10.35 2.50 6.38
N ALA A 17 -9.32 2.87 7.13
CA ALA A 17 -7.97 2.47 6.81
C ALA A 17 -7.84 0.95 6.85
N VAL A 18 -7.23 0.37 5.81
CA VAL A 18 -6.96 -1.07 5.76
C VAL A 18 -5.46 -1.30 5.70
N THR A 19 -5.01 -2.33 6.40
CA THR A 19 -3.60 -2.73 6.36
C THR A 19 -3.40 -3.63 5.17
N LEU A 20 -2.59 -3.17 4.20
CA LEU A 20 -2.29 -3.97 3.02
C LEU A 20 -1.29 -5.07 3.35
N TYR A 21 -0.29 -4.73 4.17
CA TYR A 21 0.80 -5.63 4.46
C TYR A 21 1.53 -5.18 5.72
N THR A 22 1.91 -6.15 6.54
CA THR A 22 2.75 -5.92 7.72
C THR A 22 3.98 -6.81 7.59
N ALA A 23 5.16 -6.22 7.71
CA ALA A 23 6.39 -6.98 7.59
C ALA A 23 6.52 -7.96 8.77
N PRO A 24 6.83 -9.24 8.47
CA PRO A 24 6.93 -10.25 9.52
C PRO A 24 8.10 -10.00 10.48
N ALA A 25 8.03 -10.63 11.63
CA ALA A 25 9.11 -10.59 12.61
C ALA A 25 10.38 -11.18 12.01
N SER A 26 11.52 -10.55 12.31
CA SER A 26 12.85 -11.01 11.90
C SER A 26 13.06 -11.03 10.39
N LYS A 27 12.25 -10.25 9.65
CA LYS A 27 12.39 -10.17 8.20
C LYS A 27 12.34 -8.72 7.75
N THR A 28 12.99 -8.47 6.62
CA THR A 28 12.89 -7.21 5.93
C THR A 28 12.13 -7.45 4.64
N THR A 29 11.20 -6.57 4.33
CA THR A 29 10.42 -6.65 3.11
C THR A 29 10.69 -5.42 2.25
N ILE A 30 10.90 -5.63 0.96
CA ILE A 30 11.04 -4.57 0.00
C ILE A 30 9.74 -4.52 -0.80
N VAL A 31 9.07 -3.38 -0.78
CA VAL A 31 7.89 -3.15 -1.63
C VAL A 31 8.42 -2.67 -2.97
N LEU A 32 8.24 -3.49 -4.00
CA LEU A 32 8.75 -3.22 -5.34
C LEU A 32 7.81 -2.33 -6.13
N GLY A 33 6.52 -2.40 -5.85
CA GLY A 33 5.53 -1.59 -6.52
C GLY A 33 4.19 -1.63 -5.80
N CYS A 34 3.41 -0.57 -5.99
CA CYS A 34 2.07 -0.47 -5.44
C CYS A 34 1.20 0.25 -6.44
N ASP A 35 0.22 -0.44 -7.00
CA ASP A 35 -0.76 0.11 -7.92
C ASP A 35 -2.12 0.15 -7.25
N ILE A 36 -2.79 1.29 -7.35
CA ILE A 36 -4.12 1.48 -6.78
C ILE A 36 -5.06 1.90 -7.91
N ALA A 37 -6.05 1.08 -8.21
CA ALA A 37 -6.98 1.31 -9.30
C ALA A 37 -8.30 1.83 -8.78
N ASN A 38 -8.85 2.84 -9.46
CA ASN A 38 -10.19 3.36 -9.18
C ASN A 38 -11.20 2.52 -9.96
N ILE A 39 -12.07 1.82 -9.23
CA ILE A 39 -13.09 0.95 -9.81
C ILE A 39 -14.48 1.59 -9.82
N THR A 40 -14.56 2.91 -9.61
CA THR A 40 -15.83 3.63 -9.59
C THR A 40 -16.00 4.48 -10.85
N ALA A 41 -17.16 5.12 -10.96
CA ALA A 41 -17.50 5.98 -12.09
C ALA A 41 -17.09 7.44 -11.87
N GLY A 42 -16.46 7.77 -10.75
CA GLY A 42 -16.03 9.13 -10.42
C GLY A 42 -14.62 9.16 -9.89
N THR A 43 -14.07 10.35 -9.73
CA THR A 43 -12.74 10.53 -9.16
C THR A 43 -12.78 10.18 -7.66
N VAL A 44 -11.76 9.44 -7.20
CA VAL A 44 -11.62 9.03 -5.81
C VAL A 44 -10.30 9.57 -5.29
N GLU A 45 -10.29 10.06 -4.04
CA GLU A 45 -9.04 10.46 -3.38
C GLU A 45 -8.56 9.36 -2.47
N VAL A 46 -7.24 9.15 -2.46
CA VAL A 46 -6.64 8.08 -1.67
C VAL A 46 -5.56 8.63 -0.76
N ASP A 47 -5.48 8.06 0.44
CA ASP A 47 -4.37 8.25 1.37
C ASP A 47 -3.60 6.93 1.45
N VAL A 48 -2.28 7.00 1.34
CA VAL A 48 -1.42 5.83 1.58
C VAL A 48 -0.43 6.22 2.64
N GLU A 49 -0.35 5.39 3.69
CA GLU A 49 0.50 5.68 4.83
C GLU A 49 1.34 4.46 5.20
N VAL A 50 2.49 4.72 5.78
CA VAL A 50 3.35 3.69 6.33
C VAL A 50 3.48 3.90 7.82
N THR A 51 3.32 2.81 8.59
CA THR A 51 3.57 2.82 10.02
C THR A 51 4.99 2.35 10.26
N ASP A 52 5.80 3.25 10.81
CA ASP A 52 7.18 2.95 11.20
C ASP A 52 7.15 2.52 12.66
N ASN A 53 7.15 1.20 12.87
CA ASN A 53 6.95 0.64 14.21
C ASN A 53 8.09 0.99 15.15
N SER A 54 9.33 0.95 14.68
CA SER A 54 10.48 1.22 15.55
C SER A 54 10.53 2.67 16.02
N ALA A 55 10.04 3.60 15.20
CA ALA A 55 10.00 5.02 15.56
C ALA A 55 8.65 5.43 16.15
N SER A 56 7.69 4.52 16.22
CA SER A 56 6.34 4.76 16.75
C SER A 56 5.64 5.92 16.04
N ARG A 57 5.73 5.96 14.72
CA ARG A 57 5.11 7.04 13.94
C ARG A 57 4.48 6.50 12.67
N THR A 58 3.52 7.27 12.16
CA THR A 58 2.88 7.01 10.88
C THR A 58 3.20 8.16 9.94
N VAL A 59 3.65 7.82 8.74
CA VAL A 59 4.07 8.81 7.75
C VAL A 59 3.24 8.60 6.49
N MET A 60 2.79 9.71 5.90
CA MET A 60 2.00 9.65 4.66
C MET A 60 2.93 9.52 3.46
N LEU A 61 2.64 8.57 2.58
CA LEU A 61 3.27 8.51 1.26
C LEU A 61 2.54 9.42 0.28
N VAL A 62 1.20 9.37 0.29
CA VAL A 62 0.36 10.30 -0.44
C VAL A 62 -0.84 10.67 0.42
N LYS A 63 -1.31 11.89 0.28
CA LYS A 63 -2.47 12.40 1.02
C LYS A 63 -3.45 13.01 0.03
N ALA A 64 -4.69 12.52 0.05
CA ALA A 64 -5.76 13.01 -0.80
C ALA A 64 -5.37 13.06 -2.29
N ALA A 65 -4.64 12.04 -2.75
CA ALA A 65 -4.23 11.97 -4.15
C ALA A 65 -5.42 11.57 -5.02
N PRO A 66 -5.77 12.37 -6.04
CA PRO A 66 -6.91 12.04 -6.88
C PRO A 66 -6.57 10.93 -7.88
N ILE A 67 -7.47 9.96 -7.99
CA ILE A 67 -7.38 8.91 -8.99
C ILE A 67 -8.62 9.04 -9.88
N PRO A 68 -8.46 9.53 -11.11
CA PRO A 68 -9.61 9.63 -12.02
C PRO A 68 -10.19 8.25 -12.34
N THR A 69 -11.47 8.24 -12.70
CA THR A 69 -12.14 7.00 -13.08
C THR A 69 -11.40 6.31 -14.24
N GLY A 70 -11.33 5.00 -14.18
CA GLY A 70 -10.71 4.20 -15.22
C GLY A 70 -9.19 4.22 -15.23
N THR A 71 -8.56 4.79 -14.18
CA THR A 71 -7.10 4.89 -14.10
C THR A 71 -6.58 4.26 -12.81
N SER A 72 -5.26 4.21 -12.71
CA SER A 72 -4.59 3.76 -11.49
C SER A 72 -3.50 4.73 -11.11
N LEU A 73 -3.17 4.72 -9.81
CA LEU A 73 -2.06 5.51 -9.25
C LEU A 73 -0.95 4.54 -8.87
N LYS A 74 0.25 4.83 -9.35
CA LYS A 74 1.45 4.09 -8.96
C LYS A 74 2.12 4.83 -7.81
N VAL A 75 1.88 4.35 -6.60
CA VAL A 75 2.41 5.00 -5.39
C VAL A 75 3.90 4.74 -5.26
N ILE A 76 4.31 3.53 -5.57
CA ILE A 76 5.71 3.11 -5.48
C ILE A 76 6.09 2.61 -6.86
N GLU A 77 6.94 3.37 -7.55
CA GLU A 77 7.52 2.95 -8.82
C GLU A 77 8.89 3.60 -8.96
N GLY A 78 9.86 2.85 -9.41
CA GLY A 78 11.22 3.34 -9.57
C GLY A 78 11.98 3.49 -8.27
N GLN A 79 11.32 3.84 -7.18
CA GLN A 79 11.85 3.82 -5.83
C GLN A 79 11.24 2.64 -5.08
N LYS A 80 12.02 2.05 -4.20
CA LYS A 80 11.55 0.93 -3.39
C LYS A 80 11.31 1.40 -1.98
N LEU A 81 10.30 0.82 -1.34
CA LEU A 81 10.01 1.08 0.06
C LEU A 81 10.48 -0.12 0.88
N ILE A 82 11.25 0.13 1.91
CA ILE A 82 11.73 -0.92 2.79
C ILE A 82 10.90 -0.93 4.06
N LEU A 83 10.34 -2.10 4.37
CA LEU A 83 9.59 -2.33 5.61
C LEU A 83 10.40 -3.25 6.49
N GLU A 84 10.71 -2.78 7.69
CA GLU A 84 11.38 -3.59 8.70
C GLU A 84 10.32 -4.27 9.56
N THR A 85 10.75 -5.10 10.51
CA THR A 85 9.84 -5.86 11.37
C THR A 85 8.70 -5.01 11.90
N SER A 86 7.48 -5.45 11.69
CA SER A 86 6.23 -4.85 12.15
C SER A 86 5.86 -3.52 11.51
N ASP A 87 6.63 -3.03 10.55
CA ASP A 87 6.21 -1.89 9.75
C ASP A 87 5.05 -2.31 8.85
N ALA A 88 4.14 -1.40 8.59
CA ALA A 88 2.93 -1.70 7.84
C ALA A 88 2.62 -0.63 6.80
N LEU A 89 2.01 -1.06 5.71
CA LEU A 89 1.52 -0.18 4.64
C LEU A 89 0.00 -0.21 4.68
N LYS A 90 -0.62 0.98 4.73
CA LYS A 90 -2.07 1.13 4.85
C LYS A 90 -2.61 2.05 3.78
N VAL A 91 -3.87 1.84 3.43
CA VAL A 91 -4.57 2.66 2.43
C VAL A 91 -5.96 3.00 2.93
N THR A 92 -6.42 4.21 2.58
CA THR A 92 -7.77 4.69 2.88
C THR A 92 -8.30 5.44 1.68
N SER A 93 -9.58 5.23 1.37
CA SER A 93 -10.27 5.95 0.30
C SER A 93 -11.25 6.95 0.89
N ASP A 94 -11.63 7.96 0.11
CA ASP A 94 -12.72 8.85 0.48
C ASP A 94 -14.09 8.32 0.04
N THR A 95 -14.12 7.18 -0.62
CA THR A 95 -15.34 6.58 -1.18
C THR A 95 -15.39 5.11 -0.82
N SER A 96 -16.57 4.63 -0.40
CA SER A 96 -16.72 3.22 -0.06
C SER A 96 -16.59 2.33 -1.32
N THR A 97 -16.01 1.14 -1.13
CA THR A 97 -15.92 0.11 -2.20
C THR A 97 -15.38 0.70 -3.50
N SER A 98 -14.23 1.36 -3.43
CA SER A 98 -13.80 2.21 -4.54
C SER A 98 -12.46 1.88 -5.16
N LEU A 99 -11.57 1.19 -4.44
CA LEU A 99 -10.19 0.99 -4.91
C LEU A 99 -9.79 -0.47 -4.79
N ASP A 100 -9.09 -0.94 -5.80
CA ASP A 100 -8.40 -2.24 -5.77
C ASP A 100 -6.90 -1.98 -5.75
N VAL A 101 -6.17 -2.77 -4.96
CA VAL A 101 -4.74 -2.55 -4.74
C VAL A 101 -3.95 -3.81 -5.06
N VAL A 102 -2.81 -3.62 -5.73
CA VAL A 102 -1.85 -4.69 -6.00
C VAL A 102 -0.49 -4.24 -5.49
N LEU A 103 0.11 -5.04 -4.63
CA LEU A 103 1.48 -4.86 -4.17
C LEU A 103 2.36 -5.96 -4.74
N SER A 104 3.57 -5.59 -5.13
CA SER A 104 4.62 -6.55 -5.43
C SER A 104 5.70 -6.40 -4.37
N ILE A 105 6.03 -7.47 -3.69
CA ILE A 105 6.98 -7.43 -2.58
C ILE A 105 8.04 -8.51 -2.73
N LEU A 106 9.17 -8.28 -2.07
CA LEU A 106 10.23 -9.26 -1.90
C LEU A 106 10.49 -9.38 -0.40
N GLU A 107 10.21 -10.54 0.16
CA GLU A 107 10.52 -10.83 1.55
C GLU A 107 11.86 -11.52 1.66
N ASP A 108 12.71 -11.02 2.55
CA ASP A 108 13.97 -11.66 2.88
C ASP A 108 13.73 -12.60 4.06
N VAL A 109 14.06 -13.85 3.85
CA VAL A 109 13.82 -14.91 4.83
C VAL A 109 15.12 -15.29 5.51
#